data_8a235d0e58feee87177aee6091777a78
#
_entry.id   8a235d0e58feee87177aee6091777a78
#
_cell.length_a   1.000
_cell.length_b   1.000
_cell.length_c   1.000
_cell.angle_alpha   90.00
_cell.angle_beta   90.00
_cell.angle_gamma   90.00
#
_symmetry.space_group_name_H-M   'P 1'
#
loop_
_entity.id
_entity.type
_entity.pdbx_description
1 polymer ?
#
loop_
_entity_poly.entity_id
_entity_poly.type
_entity_poly.pdbx_seq_one_letter_code
_entity_poly.pdbx_strand_id
1 'polypeptide(L)'
;MLEVTGTEKRYRGRTILKDVSFRANPGECIGIVGGNGCGKTTLLSILAGIRKPDRGSIRIDGQEALGRHRLLEEKIAYVPQENPLIPELTAFDNYRLWFRGKRREMERDLECGVGHVLGVDRFLKTQAGWLSGGEKKRLSIAAALSGRADILILDEPGAALDLEAKEQILTYIRSYVKAGGTVLLTSHEMGEIGACTTLYVLKDGVLVPTEAGLS
;
A
#
# COMPACT_ATOMS: atom_id res chain seq x y z
N MET A 1 12.45 -7.81 -4.75
CA MET A 1 12.05 -8.84 -3.75
C MET A 1 12.10 -8.23 -2.36
N LEU A 2 11.05 -8.43 -1.56
CA LEU A 2 10.97 -8.04 -0.14
C LEU A 2 11.12 -9.29 0.75
N GLU A 3 12.01 -9.24 1.72
CA GLU A 3 12.19 -10.28 2.74
C GLU A 3 11.99 -9.66 4.12
N VAL A 4 11.15 -10.29 4.92
CA VAL A 4 10.85 -9.94 6.30
C VAL A 4 11.22 -11.11 7.19
N THR A 5 12.04 -10.88 8.21
CA THR A 5 12.55 -11.96 9.05
C THR A 5 12.48 -11.56 10.52
N GLY A 6 11.81 -12.37 11.33
CA GLY A 6 11.79 -12.26 12.78
C GLY A 6 11.25 -10.93 13.32
N THR A 7 10.33 -10.28 12.60
CA THR A 7 9.83 -8.96 12.98
C THR A 7 8.95 -9.03 14.22
N GLU A 8 9.38 -8.33 15.30
CA GLU A 8 8.65 -8.19 16.54
C GLU A 8 8.24 -6.74 16.80
N LYS A 9 7.06 -6.55 17.42
CA LYS A 9 6.62 -5.24 17.91
C LYS A 9 5.81 -5.34 19.19
N ARG A 10 6.16 -4.47 20.15
CA ARG A 10 5.46 -4.36 21.44
C ARG A 10 5.02 -2.93 21.69
N TYR A 11 3.89 -2.77 22.32
CA TYR A 11 3.39 -1.48 22.82
C TYR A 11 2.95 -1.63 24.27
N ARG A 12 3.51 -0.82 25.16
CA ARG A 12 3.16 -0.79 26.59
C ARG A 12 3.09 -2.20 27.23
N GLY A 13 4.07 -3.04 26.93
CA GLY A 13 4.13 -4.42 27.45
C GLY A 13 3.33 -5.46 26.67
N ARG A 14 2.42 -5.05 25.78
CA ARG A 14 1.65 -5.98 24.93
C ARG A 14 2.40 -6.26 23.63
N THR A 15 2.65 -7.51 23.34
CA THR A 15 3.22 -7.94 22.05
C THR A 15 2.14 -7.92 20.98
N ILE A 16 2.40 -7.17 19.89
CA ILE A 16 1.49 -7.05 18.73
C ILE A 16 1.96 -7.94 17.58
N LEU A 17 3.28 -7.99 17.34
CA LEU A 17 3.87 -8.86 16.33
C LEU A 17 4.91 -9.75 17.02
N LYS A 18 4.90 -11.05 16.67
CA LYS A 18 5.78 -12.09 17.22
C LYS A 18 6.40 -12.84 16.07
N ASP A 19 7.70 -12.66 15.86
CA ASP A 19 8.49 -13.42 14.87
C ASP A 19 7.85 -13.49 13.47
N VAL A 20 7.36 -12.33 12.98
CA VAL A 20 6.73 -12.27 11.65
C VAL A 20 7.81 -12.40 10.59
N SER A 21 7.66 -13.43 9.75
CA SER A 21 8.59 -13.75 8.66
C SER A 21 7.82 -14.14 7.40
N PHE A 22 8.17 -13.53 6.26
CA PHE A 22 7.64 -13.87 4.93
C PHE A 22 8.49 -13.27 3.83
N ARG A 23 8.23 -13.68 2.58
CA ARG A 23 8.84 -13.12 1.37
C ARG A 23 7.76 -12.68 0.40
N ALA A 24 8.06 -11.64 -0.36
CA ALA A 24 7.25 -11.15 -1.48
C ALA A 24 8.15 -10.95 -2.70
N ASN A 25 7.84 -11.67 -3.77
CA ASN A 25 8.58 -11.59 -5.02
C ASN A 25 7.99 -10.54 -5.97
N PRO A 26 8.78 -10.05 -6.94
CA PRO A 26 8.22 -9.24 -8.03
C PRO A 26 7.07 -9.97 -8.73
N GLY A 27 5.99 -9.26 -9.02
CA GLY A 27 4.81 -9.84 -9.65
C GLY A 27 3.89 -10.61 -8.69
N GLU A 28 4.08 -10.49 -7.38
CA GLU A 28 3.17 -11.09 -6.38
C GLU A 28 2.25 -10.06 -5.73
N CYS A 29 1.03 -10.50 -5.44
CA CYS A 29 0.08 -9.80 -4.59
C CYS A 29 -0.12 -10.60 -3.31
N ILE A 30 0.31 -10.04 -2.17
CA ILE A 30 0.17 -10.68 -0.85
C ILE A 30 -0.96 -10.03 -0.09
N GLY A 31 -1.96 -10.82 0.28
CA GLY A 31 -3.03 -10.42 1.18
C GLY A 31 -2.71 -10.77 2.63
N ILE A 32 -2.95 -9.85 3.54
CA ILE A 32 -2.83 -10.05 4.98
C ILE A 32 -4.19 -9.82 5.62
N VAL A 33 -4.82 -10.90 6.06
CA VAL A 33 -6.13 -10.86 6.71
C VAL A 33 -6.01 -11.10 8.21
N GLY A 34 -7.03 -10.74 8.97
CA GLY A 34 -7.06 -10.93 10.42
C GLY A 34 -8.02 -9.98 11.10
N GLY A 35 -8.41 -10.28 12.33
CA GLY A 35 -9.35 -9.46 13.10
C GLY A 35 -8.89 -8.03 13.32
N ASN A 36 -9.82 -7.14 13.68
CA ASN A 36 -9.48 -5.75 14.00
C ASN A 36 -8.54 -5.71 15.21
N GLY A 37 -7.52 -4.85 15.12
CA GLY A 37 -6.52 -4.69 16.18
C GLY A 37 -5.50 -5.82 16.30
N CYS A 38 -5.47 -6.81 15.38
CA CYS A 38 -4.49 -7.90 15.42
C CYS A 38 -3.06 -7.47 15.02
N GLY A 39 -2.89 -6.26 14.45
CA GLY A 39 -1.57 -5.72 14.12
C GLY A 39 -1.29 -5.53 12.62
N LYS A 40 -2.28 -5.67 11.72
CA LYS A 40 -2.11 -5.48 10.27
C LYS A 40 -1.49 -4.13 9.92
N THR A 41 -2.13 -3.04 10.32
CA THR A 41 -1.61 -1.66 10.11
C THR A 41 -0.24 -1.45 10.76
N THR A 42 0.03 -2.09 11.91
CA THR A 42 1.35 -2.04 12.55
C THR A 42 2.41 -2.68 11.67
N LEU A 43 2.13 -3.88 11.12
CA LEU A 43 3.03 -4.56 10.21
C LEU A 43 3.29 -3.72 8.95
N LEU A 44 2.22 -3.26 8.28
CA LEU A 44 2.37 -2.43 7.07
C LEU A 44 3.13 -1.12 7.34
N SER A 45 2.87 -0.46 8.48
CA SER A 45 3.60 0.76 8.87
C SER A 45 5.10 0.50 9.13
N ILE A 46 5.45 -0.69 9.63
CA ILE A 46 6.86 -1.10 9.82
C ILE A 46 7.52 -1.33 8.46
N LEU A 47 6.85 -2.04 7.55
CA LEU A 47 7.35 -2.28 6.20
C LEU A 47 7.56 -0.98 5.42
N ALA A 48 6.65 -0.03 5.58
CA ALA A 48 6.77 1.31 5.00
C ALA A 48 7.82 2.21 5.68
N GLY A 49 8.49 1.74 6.74
CA GLY A 49 9.49 2.53 7.46
C GLY A 49 8.95 3.64 8.36
N ILE A 50 7.62 3.74 8.52
CA ILE A 50 6.96 4.73 9.38
C ILE A 50 7.15 4.38 10.86
N ARG A 51 7.16 3.08 11.17
CA ARG A 51 7.38 2.56 12.52
C ARG A 51 8.60 1.67 12.56
N LYS A 52 9.37 1.77 13.63
CA LYS A 52 10.52 0.90 13.86
C LYS A 52 10.06 -0.38 14.56
N PRO A 53 10.46 -1.57 14.10
CA PRO A 53 10.27 -2.81 14.85
C PRO A 53 11.19 -2.83 16.08
N ASP A 54 10.87 -3.67 17.05
CA ASP A 54 11.73 -3.87 18.23
C ASP A 54 12.82 -4.92 17.96
N ARG A 55 12.52 -5.87 17.06
CA ARG A 55 13.46 -6.87 16.53
C ARG A 55 13.12 -7.23 15.08
N GLY A 56 14.04 -7.95 14.43
CA GLY A 56 13.88 -8.44 13.08
C GLY A 56 14.66 -7.67 12.04
N SER A 57 14.55 -8.10 10.80
CA SER A 57 15.22 -7.53 9.64
C SER A 57 14.23 -7.40 8.48
N ILE A 58 14.34 -6.33 7.71
CA ILE A 58 13.60 -6.11 6.47
C ILE A 58 14.63 -5.86 5.37
N ARG A 59 14.61 -6.68 4.33
CA ARG A 59 15.50 -6.52 3.19
C ARG A 59 14.73 -6.29 1.91
N ILE A 60 15.22 -5.39 1.08
CA ILE A 60 14.72 -5.13 -0.26
C ILE A 60 15.87 -5.39 -1.23
N ASP A 61 15.67 -6.31 -2.17
CA ASP A 61 16.68 -6.74 -3.13
C ASP A 61 18.02 -7.13 -2.45
N GLY A 62 17.92 -7.85 -1.31
CA GLY A 62 19.05 -8.30 -0.50
C GLY A 62 19.69 -7.23 0.39
N GLN A 63 19.29 -5.97 0.29
CA GLN A 63 19.82 -4.87 1.11
C GLN A 63 18.96 -4.66 2.35
N GLU A 64 19.60 -4.51 3.52
CA GLU A 64 18.90 -4.14 4.76
C GLU A 64 18.21 -2.78 4.58
N ALA A 65 16.90 -2.73 4.86
CA ALA A 65 16.08 -1.54 4.65
C ALA A 65 15.79 -0.78 5.96
N LEU A 66 15.87 -1.44 7.11
CA LEU A 66 15.63 -0.78 8.40
C LEU A 66 16.64 0.35 8.65
N GLY A 67 16.11 1.55 8.94
CA GLY A 67 16.93 2.74 9.15
C GLY A 67 17.45 3.40 7.88
N ARG A 68 17.19 2.85 6.70
CA ARG A 68 17.54 3.44 5.41
C ARG A 68 16.33 4.11 4.77
N HIS A 69 15.94 5.27 5.29
CA HIS A 69 14.75 6.01 4.82
C HIS A 69 14.74 6.22 3.31
N ARG A 70 15.86 6.59 2.72
CA ARG A 70 15.97 6.82 1.28
C ARG A 70 15.64 5.56 0.47
N LEU A 71 16.15 4.39 0.85
CA LEU A 71 15.86 3.13 0.19
C LEU A 71 14.37 2.78 0.28
N LEU A 72 13.78 2.92 1.48
CA LEU A 72 12.36 2.69 1.68
C LEU A 72 11.50 3.64 0.85
N GLU A 73 11.84 4.92 0.85
CA GLU A 73 11.15 5.93 0.05
C GLU A 73 11.23 5.67 -1.46
N GLU A 74 12.38 5.22 -1.97
CA GLU A 74 12.57 4.92 -3.39
C GLU A 74 11.83 3.63 -3.80
N LYS A 75 11.74 2.64 -2.91
CA LYS A 75 11.24 1.30 -3.22
C LYS A 75 9.80 1.04 -2.82
N ILE A 76 9.27 1.77 -1.84
CA ILE A 76 7.95 1.51 -1.27
C ILE A 76 7.02 2.71 -1.45
N ALA A 77 5.84 2.45 -1.99
CA ALA A 77 4.68 3.32 -1.95
C ALA A 77 3.71 2.79 -0.88
N TYR A 78 3.33 3.63 0.07
CA TYR A 78 2.39 3.26 1.13
C TYR A 78 1.15 4.13 1.10
N VAL A 79 -0.01 3.49 1.06
CA VAL A 79 -1.32 4.14 1.15
C VAL A 79 -2.00 3.65 2.43
N PRO A 80 -2.11 4.48 3.45
CA PRO A 80 -2.80 4.12 4.69
C PRO A 80 -4.30 4.01 4.48
N GLN A 81 -4.99 3.44 5.46
CA GLN A 81 -6.45 3.33 5.49
C GLN A 81 -7.10 4.71 5.38
N GLU A 82 -6.67 5.68 6.18
CA GLU A 82 -7.06 7.07 6.06
C GLU A 82 -6.22 7.76 4.98
N ASN A 83 -6.88 8.51 4.09
CA ASN A 83 -6.18 9.20 3.02
C ASN A 83 -5.44 10.43 3.57
N PRO A 84 -4.11 10.54 3.40
CA PRO A 84 -3.31 11.64 3.94
C PRO A 84 -3.41 12.90 3.05
N LEU A 85 -4.62 13.29 2.68
CA LEU A 85 -4.88 14.46 1.85
C LEU A 85 -5.20 15.66 2.71
N ILE A 86 -4.78 16.84 2.25
CA ILE A 86 -5.10 18.13 2.87
C ILE A 86 -6.44 18.58 2.29
N PRO A 87 -7.52 18.63 3.10
CA PRO A 87 -8.88 18.86 2.59
C PRO A 87 -9.07 20.22 1.89
N GLU A 88 -8.34 21.25 2.34
CA GLU A 88 -8.43 22.62 1.86
C GLU A 88 -7.72 22.80 0.50
N LEU A 89 -6.82 21.91 0.14
CA LEU A 89 -6.11 21.95 -1.12
C LEU A 89 -6.92 21.26 -2.23
N THR A 90 -6.69 21.68 -3.47
CA THR A 90 -7.23 20.96 -4.63
C THR A 90 -6.59 19.58 -4.79
N ALA A 91 -7.24 18.71 -5.57
CA ALA A 91 -6.65 17.41 -5.93
C ALA A 91 -5.29 17.61 -6.62
N PHE A 92 -5.16 18.61 -7.48
CA PHE A 92 -3.89 18.96 -8.13
C PHE A 92 -2.81 19.36 -7.13
N ASP A 93 -3.12 20.21 -6.15
CA ASP A 93 -2.15 20.66 -5.15
C ASP A 93 -1.74 19.53 -4.22
N ASN A 94 -2.69 18.66 -3.81
CA ASN A 94 -2.38 17.45 -3.08
C ASN A 94 -1.48 16.51 -3.90
N TYR A 95 -1.81 16.27 -5.17
CA TYR A 95 -0.99 15.46 -6.05
C TYR A 95 0.42 16.00 -6.20
N ARG A 96 0.55 17.30 -6.47
CA ARG A 96 1.82 18.00 -6.59
C ARG A 96 2.67 17.96 -5.31
N LEU A 97 2.04 18.01 -4.13
CA LEU A 97 2.71 17.96 -2.83
C LEU A 97 3.45 16.62 -2.63
N TRP A 98 2.85 15.54 -3.08
CA TRP A 98 3.36 14.18 -2.91
C TRP A 98 4.10 13.64 -4.13
N PHE A 99 3.99 14.32 -5.29
CA PHE A 99 4.63 13.87 -6.52
C PHE A 99 6.15 13.94 -6.42
N ARG A 100 6.80 12.80 -6.69
CA ARG A 100 8.27 12.68 -6.65
C ARG A 100 8.83 12.80 -8.06
N GLY A 101 9.01 14.02 -8.56
CA GLY A 101 9.55 14.25 -9.89
C GLY A 101 9.46 15.71 -10.30
N LYS A 102 9.90 15.96 -11.52
CA LYS A 102 9.81 17.31 -12.11
C LYS A 102 8.38 17.59 -12.59
N ARG A 103 8.04 18.87 -12.72
CA ARG A 103 6.72 19.31 -13.20
C ARG A 103 6.30 18.64 -14.51
N ARG A 104 7.20 18.53 -15.49
CA ARG A 104 6.92 17.87 -16.79
C ARG A 104 6.58 16.37 -16.63
N GLU A 105 7.22 15.70 -15.67
CA GLU A 105 6.94 14.29 -15.38
C GLU A 105 5.56 14.14 -14.75
N MET A 106 5.18 15.08 -13.88
CA MET A 106 3.84 15.12 -13.28
C MET A 106 2.75 15.39 -14.34
N GLU A 107 2.97 16.36 -15.22
CA GLU A 107 2.05 16.66 -16.32
C GLU A 107 1.85 15.43 -17.21
N ARG A 108 2.95 14.77 -17.59
CA ARG A 108 2.90 13.51 -18.37
C ARG A 108 2.19 12.38 -17.62
N ASP A 109 2.39 12.26 -16.31
CA ASP A 109 1.72 11.24 -15.51
C ASP A 109 0.20 11.45 -15.47
N LEU A 110 -0.25 12.69 -15.39
CA LEU A 110 -1.67 13.06 -15.48
C LEU A 110 -2.25 12.89 -16.89
N GLU A 111 -1.42 12.91 -17.94
CA GLU A 111 -1.85 12.68 -19.33
C GLU A 111 -1.90 11.21 -19.74
N CYS A 112 -0.94 10.40 -19.27
CA CYS A 112 -0.81 9.01 -19.73
C CYS A 112 -0.19 8.04 -18.69
N GLY A 113 0.07 8.49 -17.48
CA GLY A 113 0.65 7.67 -16.41
C GLY A 113 -0.38 7.18 -15.39
N VAL A 114 0.08 6.94 -14.16
CA VAL A 114 -0.73 6.42 -13.07
C VAL A 114 -1.89 7.35 -12.73
N GLY A 115 -1.65 8.68 -12.71
CA GLY A 115 -2.69 9.67 -12.46
C GLY A 115 -3.82 9.59 -13.46
N HIS A 116 -3.51 9.40 -14.75
CA HIS A 116 -4.50 9.21 -15.81
C HIS A 116 -5.25 7.87 -15.66
N VAL A 117 -4.52 6.77 -15.47
CA VAL A 117 -5.13 5.43 -15.34
C VAL A 117 -6.11 5.37 -14.17
N LEU A 118 -5.81 6.07 -13.07
CA LEU A 118 -6.69 6.19 -11.91
C LEU A 118 -7.73 7.32 -12.04
N GLY A 119 -7.79 8.01 -13.19
CA GLY A 119 -8.76 9.05 -13.48
C GLY A 119 -8.63 10.30 -12.61
N VAL A 120 -7.44 10.58 -12.08
CA VAL A 120 -7.17 11.77 -11.24
C VAL A 120 -7.29 13.06 -12.06
N ASP A 121 -6.96 13.00 -13.34
CA ASP A 121 -7.08 14.08 -14.32
C ASP A 121 -8.49 14.70 -14.36
N ARG A 122 -9.53 13.92 -14.05
CA ARG A 122 -10.94 14.33 -14.13
C ARG A 122 -11.39 15.28 -13.03
N PHE A 123 -10.71 15.30 -11.89
CA PHE A 123 -11.12 16.09 -10.72
C PHE A 123 -10.01 16.97 -10.12
N LEU A 124 -8.97 17.30 -10.89
CA LEU A 124 -7.81 18.07 -10.43
C LEU A 124 -8.16 19.42 -9.78
N LYS A 125 -9.23 20.08 -10.24
CA LYS A 125 -9.64 21.39 -9.74
C LYS A 125 -10.53 21.34 -8.50
N THR A 126 -10.98 20.13 -8.11
CA THR A 126 -11.86 19.93 -6.95
C THR A 126 -11.02 19.95 -5.68
N GLN A 127 -11.48 20.63 -4.63
CA GLN A 127 -10.86 20.55 -3.31
C GLN A 127 -10.97 19.12 -2.76
N ALA A 128 -9.91 18.62 -2.12
CA ALA A 128 -9.88 17.26 -1.61
C ALA A 128 -10.98 16.99 -0.55
N GLY A 129 -11.41 18.01 0.17
CA GLY A 129 -12.52 17.90 1.11
C GLY A 129 -13.84 17.47 0.46
N TRP A 130 -14.07 17.88 -0.80
CA TRP A 130 -15.30 17.61 -1.56
C TRP A 130 -15.25 16.35 -2.43
N LEU A 131 -14.08 15.70 -2.54
CA LEU A 131 -13.94 14.43 -3.26
C LEU A 131 -14.70 13.31 -2.55
N SER A 132 -15.26 12.39 -3.34
CA SER A 132 -15.79 11.13 -2.84
C SER A 132 -14.69 10.28 -2.19
N GLY A 133 -15.05 9.27 -1.41
CA GLY A 133 -14.08 8.33 -0.83
C GLY A 133 -13.22 7.65 -1.89
N GLY A 134 -13.84 7.23 -3.01
CA GLY A 134 -13.15 6.62 -4.14
C GLY A 134 -12.16 7.55 -4.83
N GLU A 135 -12.54 8.81 -5.07
CA GLU A 135 -11.64 9.81 -5.66
C GLU A 135 -10.46 10.11 -4.73
N LYS A 136 -10.70 10.24 -3.43
CA LYS A 136 -9.64 10.42 -2.42
C LYS A 136 -8.65 9.25 -2.44
N LYS A 137 -9.15 8.01 -2.48
CA LYS A 137 -8.31 6.82 -2.50
C LYS A 137 -7.48 6.73 -3.79
N ARG A 138 -8.10 6.97 -4.96
CA ARG A 138 -7.41 7.00 -6.25
C ARG A 138 -6.33 8.07 -6.30
N LEU A 139 -6.61 9.27 -5.80
CA LEU A 139 -5.63 10.34 -5.68
C LEU A 139 -4.46 9.93 -4.77
N SER A 140 -4.75 9.30 -3.63
CA SER A 140 -3.73 8.83 -2.68
C SER A 140 -2.83 7.75 -3.28
N ILE A 141 -3.40 6.80 -4.02
CA ILE A 141 -2.65 5.74 -4.71
C ILE A 141 -1.78 6.34 -5.81
N ALA A 142 -2.33 7.22 -6.65
CA ALA A 142 -1.59 7.86 -7.72
C ALA A 142 -0.41 8.68 -7.18
N ALA A 143 -0.65 9.47 -6.13
CA ALA A 143 0.38 10.27 -5.47
C ALA A 143 1.49 9.40 -4.86
N ALA A 144 1.14 8.29 -4.19
CA ALA A 144 2.11 7.37 -3.61
C ALA A 144 3.00 6.69 -4.67
N LEU A 145 2.44 6.34 -5.82
CA LEU A 145 3.14 5.67 -6.92
C LEU A 145 3.91 6.61 -7.83
N SER A 146 3.79 7.90 -7.68
CA SER A 146 4.52 8.91 -8.48
C SER A 146 6.04 8.74 -8.43
N GLY A 147 6.56 8.13 -7.37
CA GLY A 147 7.98 7.79 -7.19
C GLY A 147 8.45 6.55 -7.94
N ARG A 148 7.60 5.88 -8.72
CA ARG A 148 7.90 4.61 -9.41
C ARG A 148 8.40 3.52 -8.45
N ALA A 149 7.79 3.43 -7.29
CA ALA A 149 8.11 2.39 -6.31
C ALA A 149 7.87 0.98 -6.91
N ASP A 150 8.68 0.01 -6.49
CA ASP A 150 8.54 -1.38 -6.93
C ASP A 150 7.57 -2.17 -6.05
N ILE A 151 7.29 -1.65 -4.85
CA ILE A 151 6.44 -2.29 -3.84
C ILE A 151 5.33 -1.32 -3.45
N LEU A 152 4.07 -1.73 -3.63
CA LEU A 152 2.88 -0.99 -3.22
C LEU A 152 2.27 -1.63 -1.99
N ILE A 153 2.15 -0.88 -0.91
CA ILE A 153 1.54 -1.31 0.34
C ILE A 153 0.22 -0.56 0.52
N LEU A 154 -0.88 -1.30 0.66
CA LEU A 154 -2.24 -0.78 0.77
C LEU A 154 -2.90 -1.26 2.07
N ASP A 155 -3.29 -0.34 2.92
CA ASP A 155 -4.04 -0.66 4.14
C ASP A 155 -5.53 -0.43 3.90
N GLU A 156 -6.30 -1.54 3.76
CA GLU A 156 -7.74 -1.57 3.48
C GLU A 156 -8.16 -0.64 2.31
N PRO A 157 -7.65 -0.86 1.08
CA PRO A 157 -7.83 0.08 -0.03
C PRO A 157 -9.27 0.28 -0.46
N GLY A 158 -10.15 -0.72 -0.33
CA GLY A 158 -11.55 -0.66 -0.71
C GLY A 158 -12.51 -0.30 0.42
N ALA A 159 -12.02 -0.05 1.64
CA ALA A 159 -12.88 0.26 2.77
C ALA A 159 -13.74 1.52 2.51
N ALA A 160 -15.06 1.38 2.72
CA ALA A 160 -16.04 2.45 2.55
C ALA A 160 -16.12 3.04 1.12
N LEU A 161 -15.72 2.29 0.09
CA LEU A 161 -15.84 2.69 -1.30
C LEU A 161 -17.06 2.04 -1.97
N ASP A 162 -17.59 2.72 -2.99
CA ASP A 162 -18.58 2.13 -3.88
C ASP A 162 -17.96 1.04 -4.77
N LEU A 163 -18.81 0.26 -5.43
CA LEU A 163 -18.39 -0.88 -6.25
C LEU A 163 -17.51 -0.45 -7.43
N GLU A 164 -17.83 0.66 -8.07
CA GLU A 164 -17.08 1.17 -9.22
C GLU A 164 -15.64 1.55 -8.83
N ALA A 165 -15.49 2.29 -7.74
CA ALA A 165 -14.18 2.67 -7.23
C ALA A 165 -13.34 1.45 -6.82
N LYS A 166 -13.97 0.44 -6.18
CA LYS A 166 -13.30 -0.84 -5.83
C LYS A 166 -12.77 -1.54 -7.09
N GLU A 167 -13.61 -1.70 -8.12
CA GLU A 167 -13.21 -2.37 -9.36
C GLU A 167 -12.08 -1.63 -10.09
N GLN A 168 -12.10 -0.30 -10.10
CA GLN A 168 -11.03 0.50 -10.70
C GLN A 168 -9.69 0.28 -9.97
N ILE A 169 -9.71 0.28 -8.63
CA ILE A 169 -8.51 0.02 -7.81
C ILE A 169 -8.00 -1.41 -8.02
N LEU A 170 -8.90 -2.40 -8.02
CA LEU A 170 -8.53 -3.81 -8.28
C LEU A 170 -7.93 -4.01 -9.67
N THR A 171 -8.51 -3.38 -10.68
CA THR A 171 -7.98 -3.41 -12.05
C THR A 171 -6.58 -2.82 -12.10
N TYR A 172 -6.35 -1.71 -11.40
CA TYR A 172 -5.02 -1.13 -11.28
C TYR A 172 -4.03 -2.07 -10.56
N ILE A 173 -4.42 -2.64 -9.42
CA ILE A 173 -3.58 -3.59 -8.66
C ILE A 173 -3.16 -4.75 -9.56
N ARG A 174 -4.10 -5.37 -10.30
CA ARG A 174 -3.81 -6.47 -11.23
C ARG A 174 -2.82 -6.05 -12.33
N SER A 175 -2.98 -4.86 -12.89
CA SER A 175 -2.08 -4.34 -13.93
C SER A 175 -0.68 -4.06 -13.38
N TYR A 176 -0.58 -3.54 -12.15
CA TYR A 176 0.68 -3.28 -11.48
C TYR A 176 1.46 -4.57 -11.19
N VAL A 177 0.77 -5.59 -10.67
CA VAL A 177 1.34 -6.93 -10.43
C VAL A 177 1.80 -7.56 -11.75
N LYS A 178 0.97 -7.50 -12.80
CA LYS A 178 1.32 -8.02 -14.13
C LYS A 178 2.54 -7.32 -14.75
N ALA A 179 2.76 -6.06 -14.42
CA ALA A 179 3.94 -5.30 -14.84
C ALA A 179 5.20 -5.61 -14.01
N GLY A 180 5.12 -6.56 -13.06
CA GLY A 180 6.24 -6.97 -12.20
C GLY A 180 6.31 -6.24 -10.86
N GLY A 181 5.37 -5.38 -10.55
CA GLY A 181 5.26 -4.74 -9.23
C GLY A 181 4.86 -5.73 -8.15
N THR A 182 5.27 -5.49 -6.91
CA THR A 182 4.86 -6.28 -5.75
C THR A 182 3.78 -5.52 -4.98
N VAL A 183 2.69 -6.19 -4.61
CA VAL A 183 1.63 -5.58 -3.79
C VAL A 183 1.50 -6.32 -2.47
N LEU A 184 1.42 -5.56 -1.38
CA LEU A 184 0.98 -6.05 -0.08
C LEU A 184 -0.29 -5.30 0.31
N LEU A 185 -1.36 -6.00 0.61
CA LEU A 185 -2.59 -5.35 1.06
C LEU A 185 -3.19 -6.03 2.28
N THR A 186 -3.88 -5.23 3.08
CA THR A 186 -4.80 -5.74 4.10
C THR A 186 -6.21 -5.55 3.58
N SER A 187 -7.07 -6.53 3.80
CA SER A 187 -8.47 -6.42 3.40
C SER A 187 -9.38 -7.35 4.20
N HIS A 188 -10.66 -7.00 4.21
CA HIS A 188 -11.77 -7.85 4.62
C HIS A 188 -12.72 -8.14 3.44
N GLU A 189 -12.44 -7.59 2.26
CA GLU A 189 -13.26 -7.68 1.06
C GLU A 189 -12.84 -8.89 0.21
N MET A 190 -13.80 -9.76 -0.13
CA MET A 190 -13.50 -10.98 -0.89
C MET A 190 -12.90 -10.71 -2.27
N GLY A 191 -13.30 -9.62 -2.93
CA GLY A 191 -12.75 -9.22 -4.23
C GLY A 191 -11.27 -8.88 -4.18
N GLU A 192 -10.83 -8.19 -3.13
CA GLU A 192 -9.41 -7.84 -2.90
C GLU A 192 -8.59 -9.06 -2.51
N ILE A 193 -9.14 -9.90 -1.62
CA ILE A 193 -8.53 -11.17 -1.21
C ILE A 193 -8.34 -12.08 -2.43
N GLY A 194 -9.36 -12.16 -3.31
CA GLY A 194 -9.31 -12.96 -4.54
C GLY A 194 -8.32 -12.44 -5.60
N ALA A 195 -7.85 -11.21 -5.48
CA ALA A 195 -6.80 -10.67 -6.34
C ALA A 195 -5.38 -11.03 -5.86
N CYS A 196 -5.24 -11.55 -4.64
CA CYS A 196 -3.96 -11.91 -4.07
C CYS A 196 -3.48 -13.27 -4.56
N THR A 197 -2.18 -13.39 -4.85
CA THR A 197 -1.52 -14.65 -5.22
C THR A 197 -1.18 -15.49 -3.99
N THR A 198 -0.94 -14.83 -2.87
CA THR A 198 -0.61 -15.46 -1.58
C THR A 198 -1.40 -14.77 -0.48
N LEU A 199 -1.94 -15.57 0.44
CA LEU A 199 -2.72 -15.07 1.55
C LEU A 199 -2.11 -15.50 2.89
N TYR A 200 -2.00 -14.56 3.81
CA TYR A 200 -1.60 -14.79 5.19
C TYR A 200 -2.68 -14.38 6.17
N VAL A 201 -2.82 -15.13 7.25
CA VAL A 201 -3.63 -14.73 8.42
C VAL A 201 -2.70 -14.21 9.51
N LEU A 202 -2.92 -12.98 9.95
CA LEU A 202 -2.28 -12.43 11.15
C LEU A 202 -3.17 -12.71 12.35
N LYS A 203 -2.75 -13.62 13.22
CA LYS A 203 -3.47 -14.00 14.44
C LYS A 203 -2.50 -14.09 15.62
N ASP A 204 -2.88 -13.51 16.74
CA ASP A 204 -2.08 -13.48 17.98
C ASP A 204 -0.63 -13.01 17.80
N GLY A 205 -0.44 -12.11 16.82
CA GLY A 205 0.85 -11.54 16.46
C GLY A 205 1.71 -12.42 15.56
N VAL A 206 1.22 -13.58 15.14
CA VAL A 206 1.91 -14.50 14.23
C VAL A 206 1.29 -14.44 12.84
N LEU A 207 2.12 -14.46 11.81
CA LEU A 207 1.70 -14.49 10.42
C LEU A 207 1.75 -15.95 9.91
N VAL A 208 0.61 -16.50 9.53
CA VAL A 208 0.50 -17.89 9.07
C VAL A 208 0.02 -17.90 7.62
N PRO A 209 0.70 -18.59 6.69
CA PRO A 209 0.19 -18.74 5.34
C PRO A 209 -1.12 -19.54 5.37
N THR A 210 -2.10 -19.13 4.57
CA THR A 210 -3.27 -19.94 4.31
C THR A 210 -3.03 -20.69 3.01
N GLU A 211 -3.40 -21.95 2.98
CA GLU A 211 -3.62 -22.61 1.69
C GLU A 211 -4.77 -21.86 1.01
N ALA A 212 -4.43 -21.06 0.02
CA ALA A 212 -5.42 -20.40 -0.81
C ALA A 212 -6.11 -21.47 -1.66
N GLY A 213 -7.03 -22.18 -1.04
CA GLY A 213 -8.04 -22.94 -1.72
C GLY A 213 -9.07 -21.96 -2.28
N LEU A 214 -8.71 -21.22 -3.29
CA LEU A 214 -9.65 -20.53 -4.17
C LEU A 214 -9.98 -21.50 -5.30
N SER A 215 -10.87 -22.44 -4.99
CA SER A 215 -11.67 -23.12 -5.99
C SER A 215 -12.74 -22.18 -6.55
#